data_c5099e55a4a8eeea34429981752c04d6
#
_entry.id   c5099e55a4a8eeea34429981752c04d6
#
_cell.length_a   1.000
_cell.length_b   1.000
_cell.length_c   1.000
_cell.angle_alpha   90.00
_cell.angle_beta   90.00
_cell.angle_gamma   90.00
#
_symmetry.space_group_name_H-M   'P 1'
#
loop_
_entity.id
_entity.type
_entity.pdbx_description
1 polymer ?
#
loop_
_entity_poly.entity_id
_entity_poly.type
_entity_poly.pdbx_seq_one_letter_code
_entity_poly.pdbx_strand_id
1 'polypeptide(L)'
;TPKPSSAASDVYKRQGWAGISGSPKYGGMGLPSTVTSCFNEYFGSACLSFSLLFLMNQGQIDALENHANERIKKVFLPKLNSGEWTGTMNLTEPQAGSDVGALTTRAEKYNDECFLITGQKIYISWGEHDLSSNICHLVLARLPGSPKGSKGVSLFIVPKYIQNEEDEWLLENNVRAISLEKK
;
A
#
# COMPACT_ATOMS: atom_id res chain seq x y z
N THR A 1 -22.80 11.53 -13.28
CA THR A 1 -23.08 10.41 -12.36
C THR A 1 -21.74 9.74 -12.01
N PRO A 2 -21.42 9.52 -10.73
CA PRO A 2 -20.22 8.79 -10.34
C PRO A 2 -20.19 7.42 -11.05
N LYS A 3 -19.01 6.97 -11.46
CA LYS A 3 -18.85 5.60 -11.98
C LYS A 3 -19.28 4.62 -10.89
N PRO A 4 -19.89 3.45 -11.21
CA PRO A 4 -20.35 2.49 -10.20
C PRO A 4 -19.25 2.08 -9.18
N SER A 5 -18.00 2.00 -9.62
CA SER A 5 -16.83 1.69 -8.76
C SER A 5 -16.54 2.80 -7.74
N SER A 6 -16.65 4.08 -8.11
CA SER A 6 -16.46 5.20 -7.17
C SER A 6 -17.57 5.27 -6.15
N ALA A 7 -18.83 5.02 -6.55
CA ALA A 7 -19.94 4.96 -5.60
C ALA A 7 -19.77 3.83 -4.57
N ALA A 8 -19.34 2.64 -5.00
CA ALA A 8 -19.05 1.53 -4.09
C ALA A 8 -17.90 1.86 -3.14
N SER A 9 -16.83 2.50 -3.63
CA SER A 9 -15.72 2.97 -2.81
C SER A 9 -16.17 4.00 -1.76
N ASP A 10 -17.02 4.95 -2.13
CA ASP A 10 -17.55 5.96 -1.20
C ASP A 10 -18.39 5.35 -0.08
N VAL A 11 -19.26 4.40 -0.41
CA VAL A 11 -20.06 3.67 0.60
C VAL A 11 -19.15 2.90 1.56
N TYR A 12 -18.15 2.20 1.02
CA TYR A 12 -17.19 1.45 1.79
C TYR A 12 -16.40 2.34 2.77
N LYS A 13 -15.90 3.48 2.30
CA LYS A 13 -15.18 4.46 3.14
C LYS A 13 -16.06 5.01 4.26
N ARG A 14 -17.29 5.45 3.94
CA ARG A 14 -18.24 6.00 4.94
C ARG A 14 -18.62 5.00 6.02
N GLN A 15 -18.62 3.71 5.72
CA GLN A 15 -18.92 2.65 6.67
C GLN A 15 -17.70 2.18 7.46
N GLY A 16 -16.47 2.66 7.13
CA GLY A 16 -15.24 2.34 7.84
C GLY A 16 -14.65 0.96 7.55
N TRP A 17 -15.16 0.25 6.53
CA TRP A 17 -14.68 -1.11 6.21
C TRP A 17 -13.21 -1.17 5.79
N ALA A 18 -12.64 -0.05 5.34
CA ALA A 18 -11.20 0.03 5.01
C ALA A 18 -10.32 -0.29 6.22
N GLY A 19 -10.75 0.13 7.41
CA GLY A 19 -10.04 -0.07 8.68
C GLY A 19 -10.66 -1.15 9.57
N ILE A 20 -11.32 -2.19 9.02
CA ILE A 20 -12.05 -3.20 9.77
C ILE A 20 -11.21 -3.86 10.88
N SER A 21 -9.95 -4.21 10.61
CA SER A 21 -9.02 -4.81 11.57
C SER A 21 -8.06 -3.80 12.23
N GLY A 22 -7.97 -2.59 11.69
CA GLY A 22 -7.03 -1.57 12.15
C GLY A 22 -7.36 -1.07 13.57
N SER A 23 -6.33 -0.62 14.28
CA SER A 23 -6.46 -0.14 15.66
C SER A 23 -7.39 1.08 15.77
N PRO A 24 -8.30 1.10 16.76
CA PRO A 24 -9.11 2.29 17.08
C PRO A 24 -8.28 3.54 17.39
N LYS A 25 -7.05 3.37 17.87
CA LYS A 25 -6.08 4.47 18.08
C LYS A 25 -5.84 5.30 16.81
N TYR A 26 -5.96 4.67 15.64
CA TYR A 26 -5.74 5.28 14.33
C TYR A 26 -7.00 5.29 13.46
N GLY A 27 -8.19 5.23 14.08
CA GLY A 27 -9.47 5.32 13.38
C GLY A 27 -9.96 4.02 12.76
N GLY A 28 -9.34 2.89 13.06
CA GLY A 28 -9.83 1.56 12.68
C GLY A 28 -10.96 1.05 13.58
N MET A 29 -11.62 -0.02 13.16
CA MET A 29 -12.71 -0.63 13.93
C MET A 29 -12.19 -1.60 15.03
N GLY A 30 -10.98 -2.12 14.93
CA GLY A 30 -10.40 -3.07 15.88
C GLY A 30 -11.14 -4.41 15.94
N LEU A 31 -11.82 -4.82 14.85
CA LEU A 31 -12.57 -6.06 14.86
C LEU A 31 -11.66 -7.29 14.74
N PRO A 32 -12.04 -8.43 15.39
CA PRO A 32 -11.24 -9.65 15.32
C PRO A 32 -11.07 -10.16 13.89
N SER A 33 -9.96 -10.87 13.63
CA SER A 33 -9.65 -11.46 12.31
C SER A 33 -10.72 -12.43 11.80
N THR A 34 -11.47 -13.08 12.69
CA THR A 34 -12.62 -13.91 12.30
C THR A 34 -13.72 -13.10 11.61
N VAL A 35 -14.02 -11.89 12.12
CA VAL A 35 -15.00 -10.98 11.49
C VAL A 35 -14.46 -10.45 10.17
N THR A 36 -13.17 -10.08 10.13
CA THR A 36 -12.50 -9.65 8.89
C THR A 36 -12.53 -10.76 7.82
N SER A 37 -12.34 -12.02 8.21
CA SER A 37 -12.41 -13.15 7.28
C SER A 37 -13.82 -13.34 6.70
N CYS A 38 -14.86 -13.26 7.55
CA CYS A 38 -16.25 -13.32 7.06
C CYS A 38 -16.55 -12.16 6.10
N PHE A 39 -16.12 -10.95 6.43
CA PHE A 39 -16.26 -9.79 5.55
C PHE A 39 -15.58 -10.03 4.20
N ASN A 40 -14.33 -10.49 4.21
CA ASN A 40 -13.56 -10.75 2.99
C ASN A 40 -14.20 -11.85 2.12
N GLU A 41 -14.81 -12.88 2.73
CA GLU A 41 -15.54 -13.93 2.02
C GLU A 41 -16.79 -13.37 1.32
N TYR A 42 -17.65 -12.63 2.04
CA TYR A 42 -18.84 -12.01 1.44
C TYR A 42 -18.47 -11.02 0.35
N PHE A 43 -17.50 -10.17 0.62
CA PHE A 43 -17.09 -9.13 -0.31
C PHE A 43 -16.41 -9.72 -1.54
N GLY A 44 -15.55 -10.71 -1.37
CA GLY A 44 -14.89 -11.43 -2.45
C GLY A 44 -15.87 -12.21 -3.33
N SER A 45 -16.92 -12.77 -2.72
CA SER A 45 -18.00 -13.45 -3.46
C SER A 45 -18.79 -12.49 -4.35
N ALA A 46 -18.98 -11.25 -3.90
CA ALA A 46 -19.68 -10.23 -4.68
C ALA A 46 -18.79 -9.62 -5.78
N CYS A 47 -17.53 -9.31 -5.48
CA CYS A 47 -16.58 -8.72 -6.43
C CYS A 47 -15.13 -8.98 -6.00
N LEU A 48 -14.55 -10.09 -6.47
CA LEU A 48 -13.18 -10.46 -6.11
C LEU A 48 -12.14 -9.40 -6.50
N SER A 49 -12.25 -8.81 -7.68
CA SER A 49 -11.29 -7.79 -8.13
C SER A 49 -11.29 -6.55 -7.23
N PHE A 50 -12.45 -6.14 -6.75
CA PHE A 50 -12.55 -4.99 -5.83
C PHE A 50 -12.13 -5.37 -4.41
N SER A 51 -12.36 -6.62 -3.96
CA SER A 51 -11.92 -7.09 -2.66
C SER A 51 -10.40 -7.09 -2.50
N LEU A 52 -9.64 -7.27 -3.59
CA LEU A 52 -8.19 -7.22 -3.58
C LEU A 52 -7.63 -5.84 -3.18
N LEU A 53 -8.35 -4.75 -3.50
CA LEU A 53 -7.96 -3.41 -3.05
C LEU A 53 -7.91 -3.35 -1.52
N PHE A 54 -8.93 -3.90 -0.86
CA PHE A 54 -9.04 -3.86 0.60
C PHE A 54 -8.11 -4.85 1.27
N LEU A 55 -7.90 -6.01 0.66
CA LEU A 55 -6.94 -6.99 1.16
C LEU A 55 -5.52 -6.40 1.22
N MET A 56 -5.10 -5.68 0.17
CA MET A 56 -3.81 -5.00 0.15
C MET A 56 -3.75 -3.89 1.20
N ASN A 57 -4.82 -3.11 1.34
CA ASN A 57 -4.89 -2.04 2.31
C ASN A 57 -4.83 -2.54 3.76
N GLN A 58 -5.57 -3.61 4.08
CA GLN A 58 -5.54 -4.25 5.40
C GLN A 58 -4.15 -4.80 5.74
N GLY A 59 -3.50 -5.48 4.78
CA GLY A 59 -2.14 -5.98 4.95
C GLY A 59 -1.12 -4.85 5.20
N GLN A 60 -1.31 -3.70 4.55
CA GLN A 60 -0.46 -2.53 4.79
C GLN A 60 -0.70 -1.92 6.17
N ILE A 61 -1.95 -1.79 6.60
CA ILE A 61 -2.29 -1.30 7.94
C ILE A 61 -1.60 -2.18 8.99
N ASP A 62 -1.75 -3.50 8.90
CA ASP A 62 -1.13 -4.45 9.81
C ASP A 62 0.40 -4.34 9.82
N ALA A 63 1.03 -4.26 8.66
CA ALA A 63 2.48 -4.09 8.55
C ALA A 63 2.97 -2.78 9.20
N LEU A 64 2.27 -1.68 8.99
CA LEU A 64 2.64 -0.39 9.58
C LEU A 64 2.38 -0.33 11.08
N GLU A 65 1.29 -0.88 11.58
CA GLU A 65 0.98 -0.94 13.01
C GLU A 65 2.06 -1.71 13.77
N ASN A 66 2.56 -2.80 13.21
CA ASN A 66 3.54 -3.66 13.89
C ASN A 66 4.99 -3.20 13.73
N HIS A 67 5.34 -2.55 12.61
CA HIS A 67 6.76 -2.36 12.25
C HIS A 67 7.16 -0.91 11.99
N ALA A 68 6.23 0.01 11.72
CA ALA A 68 6.57 1.40 11.45
C ALA A 68 6.87 2.18 12.74
N ASN A 69 7.65 3.26 12.62
CA ASN A 69 7.84 4.20 13.71
C ASN A 69 6.58 5.06 13.95
N GLU A 70 6.49 5.72 15.10
CA GLU A 70 5.29 6.48 15.49
C GLU A 70 4.99 7.66 14.55
N ARG A 71 5.99 8.25 13.90
CA ARG A 71 5.79 9.32 12.92
C ARG A 71 5.03 8.78 11.70
N ILE A 72 5.49 7.68 11.13
CA ILE A 72 4.83 7.02 9.99
C ILE A 72 3.41 6.58 10.38
N LYS A 73 3.24 5.94 11.54
CA LYS A 73 1.92 5.51 12.03
C LYS A 73 0.93 6.67 12.09
N LYS A 74 1.32 7.80 12.68
CA LYS A 74 0.46 8.98 12.83
C LYS A 74 0.01 9.57 11.50
N VAL A 75 0.86 9.54 10.48
CA VAL A 75 0.57 10.11 9.17
C VAL A 75 -0.26 9.15 8.31
N PHE A 76 0.16 7.89 8.21
CA PHE A 76 -0.38 6.95 7.22
C PHE A 76 -1.59 6.18 7.73
N LEU A 77 -1.57 5.69 8.98
CA LEU A 77 -2.63 4.80 9.48
C LEU A 77 -4.03 5.43 9.49
N PRO A 78 -4.24 6.69 9.92
CA PRO A 78 -5.57 7.28 9.88
C PRO A 78 -6.14 7.36 8.45
N LYS A 79 -5.30 7.67 7.46
CA LYS A 79 -5.70 7.80 6.06
C LYS A 79 -5.97 6.45 5.38
N LEU A 80 -5.20 5.42 5.75
CA LEU A 80 -5.43 4.05 5.30
C LEU A 80 -6.70 3.45 5.95
N ASN A 81 -6.89 3.63 7.26
CA ASN A 81 -8.07 3.16 7.98
C ASN A 81 -9.36 3.80 7.49
N SER A 82 -9.34 5.08 7.15
CA SER A 82 -10.49 5.78 6.57
C SER A 82 -10.76 5.41 5.10
N GLY A 83 -9.78 4.79 4.41
CA GLY A 83 -9.83 4.56 2.98
C GLY A 83 -9.64 5.82 2.14
N GLU A 84 -9.26 6.94 2.73
CA GLU A 84 -8.82 8.15 2.01
C GLU A 84 -7.62 7.82 1.11
N TRP A 85 -6.68 7.04 1.65
CA TRP A 85 -5.56 6.45 0.93
C TRP A 85 -5.71 4.94 0.84
N THR A 86 -5.06 4.36 -0.16
CA THR A 86 -5.01 2.90 -0.35
C THR A 86 -3.58 2.40 -0.36
N GLY A 87 -3.42 1.13 -0.06
CA GLY A 87 -2.12 0.47 0.02
C GLY A 87 -1.90 -0.56 -1.07
N THR A 88 -0.66 -0.73 -1.48
CA THR A 88 -0.22 -1.82 -2.36
C THR A 88 1.02 -2.49 -1.83
N MET A 89 1.28 -3.72 -2.28
CA MET A 89 2.52 -4.44 -2.02
C MET A 89 3.30 -4.62 -3.31
N ASN A 90 4.46 -3.95 -3.42
CA ASN A 90 5.31 -3.94 -4.60
C ASN A 90 6.51 -4.86 -4.36
N LEU A 91 6.32 -6.13 -4.65
CA LEU A 91 7.26 -7.21 -4.37
C LEU A 91 7.94 -7.69 -5.65
N THR A 92 7.15 -8.14 -6.62
CA THR A 92 7.59 -8.88 -7.80
C THR A 92 8.33 -8.00 -8.81
N GLU A 93 9.40 -8.53 -9.35
CA GLU A 93 10.16 -7.95 -10.48
C GLU A 93 10.19 -8.93 -11.65
N PRO A 94 10.51 -8.50 -12.88
CA PRO A 94 10.55 -9.37 -14.05
C PRO A 94 11.38 -10.66 -13.86
N GLN A 95 12.50 -10.58 -13.12
CA GLN A 95 13.41 -11.68 -12.83
C GLN A 95 13.20 -12.30 -11.42
N ALA A 96 12.34 -11.71 -10.57
CA ALA A 96 12.22 -12.06 -9.17
C ALA A 96 10.74 -12.16 -8.75
N GLY A 97 10.12 -13.29 -9.05
CA GLY A 97 8.77 -13.64 -8.61
C GLY A 97 8.81 -14.51 -7.35
N SER A 98 8.96 -15.82 -7.52
CA SER A 98 9.06 -16.76 -6.38
C SER A 98 10.36 -16.59 -5.60
N ASP A 99 11.47 -16.29 -6.28
CA ASP A 99 12.72 -15.94 -5.61
C ASP A 99 12.80 -14.43 -5.35
N VAL A 100 12.18 -14.00 -4.26
CA VAL A 100 12.24 -12.61 -3.78
C VAL A 100 13.68 -12.18 -3.46
N GLY A 101 14.55 -13.14 -3.14
CA GLY A 101 15.98 -12.89 -2.91
C GLY A 101 16.73 -12.37 -4.14
N ALA A 102 16.19 -12.55 -5.35
CA ALA A 102 16.79 -12.09 -6.61
C ALA A 102 16.36 -10.67 -7.02
N LEU A 103 15.57 -9.97 -6.22
CA LEU A 103 15.17 -8.60 -6.55
C LEU A 103 16.35 -7.64 -6.66
N THR A 104 16.26 -6.70 -7.60
CA THR A 104 17.30 -5.73 -7.96
C THR A 104 16.94 -4.28 -7.65
N THR A 105 15.67 -3.99 -7.31
CA THR A 105 15.28 -2.67 -6.83
C THR A 105 16.16 -2.25 -5.67
N ARG A 106 16.71 -1.04 -5.73
CA ARG A 106 17.66 -0.51 -4.76
C ARG A 106 17.14 0.74 -4.09
N ALA A 107 17.56 0.93 -2.85
CA ALA A 107 17.28 2.10 -2.04
C ALA A 107 18.61 2.76 -1.66
N GLU A 108 18.80 4.01 -2.05
CA GLU A 108 19.99 4.80 -1.72
C GLU A 108 19.60 5.89 -0.73
N LYS A 109 20.38 6.09 0.34
CA LYS A 109 20.07 7.11 1.33
C LYS A 109 20.14 8.49 0.69
N TYR A 110 19.06 9.26 0.78
CA TYR A 110 18.98 10.65 0.32
C TYR A 110 19.29 11.62 1.45
N ASN A 111 18.67 11.41 2.61
CA ASN A 111 18.94 12.14 3.85
C ASN A 111 18.67 11.23 5.05
N ASP A 112 18.60 11.76 6.27
CA ASP A 112 18.40 10.93 7.47
C ASP A 112 17.00 10.29 7.57
N GLU A 113 16.03 10.78 6.82
CA GLU A 113 14.64 10.34 6.87
C GLU A 113 14.17 9.65 5.58
N CYS A 114 14.82 9.93 4.44
CA CYS A 114 14.36 9.53 3.13
C CYS A 114 15.40 8.74 2.34
N PHE A 115 14.88 7.89 1.43
CA PHE A 115 15.66 7.11 0.49
C PHE A 115 15.16 7.35 -0.93
N LEU A 116 16.06 7.33 -1.90
CA LEU A 116 15.74 7.28 -3.31
C LEU A 116 15.60 5.81 -3.72
N ILE A 117 14.45 5.45 -4.25
CA ILE A 117 14.16 4.09 -4.70
C ILE A 117 14.26 4.04 -6.22
N THR A 118 15.04 3.11 -6.74
CA THR A 118 15.20 2.90 -8.20
C THR A 118 14.98 1.45 -8.54
N GLY A 119 14.05 1.16 -9.43
CA GLY A 119 13.73 -0.19 -9.88
C GLY A 119 12.41 -0.25 -10.62
N GLN A 120 12.03 -1.46 -11.00
CA GLN A 120 10.78 -1.76 -11.68
C GLN A 120 10.08 -2.93 -11.00
N LYS A 121 8.81 -2.77 -10.71
CA LYS A 121 7.94 -3.81 -10.16
C LYS A 121 6.88 -4.19 -11.21
N ILE A 122 6.43 -5.44 -11.21
CA ILE A 122 5.40 -5.94 -12.11
C ILE A 122 4.28 -6.63 -11.33
N TYR A 123 3.12 -6.77 -11.98
CA TYR A 123 1.93 -7.43 -11.42
C TYR A 123 1.43 -6.81 -10.10
N ILE A 124 1.53 -5.49 -9.97
CA ILE A 124 1.09 -4.79 -8.77
C ILE A 124 -0.42 -4.59 -8.82
N SER A 125 -1.12 -5.35 -8.00
CA SER A 125 -2.58 -5.23 -7.86
C SER A 125 -2.94 -3.86 -7.33
N TRP A 126 -3.84 -3.16 -8.04
CA TRP A 126 -4.30 -1.81 -7.69
C TRP A 126 -3.17 -0.77 -7.57
N GLY A 127 -2.09 -0.96 -8.36
CA GLY A 127 -0.94 -0.06 -8.38
C GLY A 127 -1.24 1.33 -8.93
N GLU A 128 -2.33 1.49 -9.71
CA GLU A 128 -2.79 2.76 -10.25
C GLU A 128 -4.33 2.77 -10.37
N HIS A 129 -4.97 3.80 -9.83
CA HIS A 129 -6.43 4.00 -9.89
C HIS A 129 -6.81 5.40 -9.39
N ASP A 130 -8.07 5.78 -9.57
CA ASP A 130 -8.66 7.06 -9.19
C ASP A 130 -9.65 6.96 -8.00
N LEU A 131 -9.62 5.87 -7.23
CA LEU A 131 -10.56 5.63 -6.13
C LEU A 131 -10.11 6.21 -4.79
N SER A 132 -8.87 6.64 -4.67
CA SER A 132 -8.31 7.26 -3.46
C SER A 132 -7.51 8.50 -3.81
N SER A 133 -7.33 9.39 -2.85
CA SER A 133 -6.55 10.62 -3.05
C SER A 133 -5.04 10.37 -3.11
N ASN A 134 -4.58 9.24 -2.60
CA ASN A 134 -3.18 8.80 -2.68
C ASN A 134 -3.09 7.27 -2.67
N ILE A 135 -2.04 6.72 -3.25
CA ILE A 135 -1.71 5.29 -3.21
C ILE A 135 -0.36 5.16 -2.50
N CYS A 136 -0.33 4.42 -1.41
CA CYS A 136 0.87 4.17 -0.63
C CYS A 136 1.45 2.81 -1.02
N HIS A 137 2.56 2.80 -1.73
CA HIS A 137 3.23 1.57 -2.13
C HIS A 137 4.16 1.09 -1.01
N LEU A 138 4.02 -0.16 -0.56
CA LEU A 138 5.06 -0.86 0.19
C LEU A 138 6.01 -1.52 -0.80
N VAL A 139 7.23 -1.03 -0.89
CA VAL A 139 8.21 -1.44 -1.91
C VAL A 139 9.35 -2.20 -1.26
N LEU A 140 9.59 -3.42 -1.72
CA LEU A 140 10.80 -4.16 -1.36
C LEU A 140 11.99 -3.69 -2.19
N ALA A 141 13.07 -3.30 -1.50
CA ALA A 141 14.31 -2.84 -2.13
C ALA A 141 15.54 -3.24 -1.30
N ARG A 142 16.72 -3.13 -1.89
CA ARG A 142 18.00 -3.42 -1.24
C ARG A 142 18.75 -2.14 -0.90
N LEU A 143 19.31 -2.10 0.30
CA LEU A 143 20.30 -1.09 0.69
C LEU A 143 21.67 -1.47 0.14
N PRO A 144 22.55 -0.48 -0.16
CA PRO A 144 23.95 -0.74 -0.51
C PRO A 144 24.65 -1.57 0.56
N GLY A 145 25.39 -2.59 0.13
CA GLY A 145 26.11 -3.47 1.05
C GLY A 145 25.27 -4.50 1.81
N SER A 146 23.96 -4.55 1.58
CA SER A 146 23.10 -5.56 2.21
C SER A 146 23.45 -6.98 1.76
N PRO A 147 23.22 -8.01 2.60
CA PRO A 147 23.53 -9.39 2.25
C PRO A 147 22.71 -9.86 1.04
N LYS A 148 23.25 -10.85 0.30
CA LYS A 148 22.50 -11.50 -0.79
C LYS A 148 21.29 -12.28 -0.26
N GLY A 149 20.33 -12.54 -1.14
CA GLY A 149 19.11 -13.29 -0.80
C GLY A 149 18.07 -12.45 -0.03
N SER A 150 17.09 -13.09 0.52
CA SER A 150 15.94 -12.43 1.21
C SER A 150 16.35 -11.66 2.47
N LYS A 151 17.44 -12.06 3.15
CA LYS A 151 17.94 -11.37 4.34
C LYS A 151 18.45 -9.95 4.10
N GLY A 152 18.75 -9.59 2.85
CA GLY A 152 19.20 -8.24 2.48
C GLY A 152 18.09 -7.34 1.92
N VAL A 153 16.85 -7.76 2.01
CA VAL A 153 15.70 -7.00 1.54
C VAL A 153 15.10 -6.18 2.66
N SER A 154 14.80 -4.92 2.36
CA SER A 154 14.13 -3.99 3.27
C SER A 154 12.81 -3.49 2.67
N LEU A 155 11.89 -3.04 3.51
CA LEU A 155 10.59 -2.54 3.11
C LEU A 155 10.56 -1.02 3.24
N PHE A 156 10.10 -0.35 2.19
CA PHE A 156 9.99 1.11 2.12
C PHE A 156 8.55 1.52 1.82
N ILE A 157 8.11 2.62 2.45
CA ILE A 157 6.83 3.25 2.09
C ILE A 157 7.10 4.32 1.03
N VAL A 158 6.41 4.22 -0.10
CA VAL A 158 6.58 5.08 -1.27
C VAL A 158 5.20 5.56 -1.70
N PRO A 159 4.72 6.69 -1.19
CA PRO A 159 3.43 7.24 -1.62
C PRO A 159 3.52 7.78 -3.05
N LYS A 160 2.43 7.70 -3.80
CA LYS A 160 2.31 8.27 -5.15
C LYS A 160 2.44 9.79 -5.13
N TYR A 161 1.85 10.43 -4.12
CA TYR A 161 1.99 11.86 -3.87
C TYR A 161 2.69 12.08 -2.53
N ILE A 162 3.66 12.99 -2.51
CA ILE A 162 4.39 13.44 -1.31
C ILE A 162 3.97 14.86 -0.93
N GLN A 163 4.37 15.31 0.25
CA GLN A 163 4.11 16.67 0.70
C GLN A 163 4.87 17.70 -0.15
N ASN A 164 4.17 18.77 -0.51
CA ASN A 164 4.76 19.96 -1.08
C ASN A 164 5.28 20.91 0.04
N GLU A 165 5.72 22.11 -0.32
CA GLU A 165 6.20 23.12 0.65
C GLU A 165 5.10 23.64 1.59
N GLU A 166 3.83 23.42 1.25
CA GLU A 166 2.65 23.82 2.02
C GLU A 166 2.09 22.67 2.87
N ASP A 167 2.85 21.58 3.03
CA ASP A 167 2.47 20.34 3.73
C ASP A 167 1.27 19.58 3.11
N GLU A 168 0.90 19.89 1.87
CA GLU A 168 -0.15 19.19 1.16
C GLU A 168 0.41 18.00 0.36
N TRP A 169 -0.31 16.87 0.34
CA TRP A 169 0.08 15.65 -0.36
C TRP A 169 -0.33 15.70 -1.85
N LEU A 170 0.28 16.59 -2.61
CA LEU A 170 -0.05 16.88 -4.01
C LEU A 170 1.14 16.79 -4.96
N LEU A 171 2.37 16.75 -4.48
CA LEU A 171 3.56 16.66 -5.31
C LEU A 171 3.75 15.21 -5.79
N GLU A 172 3.77 15.00 -7.11
CA GLU A 172 4.01 13.67 -7.68
C GLU A 172 5.40 13.12 -7.29
N ASN A 173 5.41 11.91 -6.75
CA ASN A 173 6.62 11.22 -6.30
C ASN A 173 7.22 10.32 -7.40
N ASN A 174 7.21 10.71 -8.63
CA ASN A 174 7.88 10.01 -9.74
C ASN A 174 7.66 8.47 -9.79
N VAL A 175 6.58 8.00 -9.18
CA VAL A 175 6.09 6.61 -9.23
C VAL A 175 5.05 6.52 -10.34
N ARG A 176 5.30 5.66 -11.34
CA ARG A 176 4.42 5.59 -12.51
C ARG A 176 4.07 4.16 -12.86
N ALA A 177 2.80 3.91 -13.10
CA ALA A 177 2.35 2.71 -13.80
C ALA A 177 2.61 2.89 -15.31
N ILE A 178 3.48 2.05 -15.86
CA ILE A 178 3.91 2.17 -17.25
C ILE A 178 2.93 1.47 -18.19
N SER A 179 2.40 0.31 -17.76
CA SER A 179 1.48 -0.50 -18.57
C SER A 179 0.60 -1.39 -17.70
N LEU A 180 -0.47 -1.88 -18.31
CA LEU A 180 -1.26 -2.99 -17.76
C LEU A 180 -0.72 -4.28 -18.38
N GLU A 181 -0.33 -5.21 -17.52
CA GLU A 181 0.11 -6.53 -17.96
C GLU A 181 -1.07 -7.34 -18.53
N LYS A 182 -0.83 -8.00 -19.64
CA LYS A 182 -1.78 -8.98 -20.19
C LYS A 182 -1.69 -10.25 -19.36
N LYS A 183 -2.80 -10.64 -18.80
CA LYS A 183 -2.94 -11.94 -18.12
C LYS A 183 -3.24 -13.04 -19.13
#